data_4c43d16d346c31877a5be4ce143e041f
#
_entry.id   4c43d16d346c31877a5be4ce143e041f
#
_cell.length_a   1.000
_cell.length_b   1.000
_cell.length_c   1.000
_cell.angle_alpha   90.00
_cell.angle_beta   90.00
_cell.angle_gamma   90.00
#
_symmetry.space_group_name_H-M   'P 1'
#
loop_
_entity.id
_entity.type
_entity.pdbx_description
1 polymer ?
#
loop_
_entity_poly.entity_id
_entity_poly.type
_entity_poly.pdbx_seq_one_letter_code
_entity_poly.pdbx_strand_id
1 'polypeptide(L)'
;KETFKDNKMYIRKGKYKNEFAKKQETPMATIMFLYSGTCKYDLRNNILLSFLDQALDMVYTAEIREKEGGTYGVSCNGSLGKYPKEELILQIIFQTDPAKKDKLSAVVVEQLNKMAKEGPSAEHMQKIKEYMLKKYKDAQKENGYWLNNLDEYFYTGIDNTKDYEKIVNSITAKEVQDFLARLLKQNNEIQVVMTMPEEAK
;
A
#
# COMPACT_ATOMS: atom_id res chain seq x y z
N LYS A 1 -33.52 17.90 -7.26
CA LYS A 1 -32.08 17.90 -7.52
C LYS A 1 -31.37 17.83 -6.17
N GLU A 2 -30.69 16.75 -5.89
CA GLU A 2 -29.94 16.58 -4.64
C GLU A 2 -28.77 17.57 -4.60
N THR A 3 -28.54 18.17 -3.45
CA THR A 3 -27.41 19.05 -3.20
C THR A 3 -26.51 18.42 -2.15
N PHE A 4 -25.20 18.50 -2.31
CA PHE A 4 -24.24 18.04 -1.34
C PHE A 4 -23.33 19.19 -0.91
N LYS A 5 -22.79 19.08 0.29
CA LYS A 5 -21.78 19.99 0.83
C LYS A 5 -20.44 19.27 0.85
N ASP A 6 -19.47 19.78 0.11
CA ASP A 6 -18.08 19.31 0.22
C ASP A 6 -17.50 19.72 1.59
N ASN A 7 -17.28 18.75 2.46
CA ASN A 7 -16.69 18.97 3.78
C ASN A 7 -15.16 19.21 3.72
N LYS A 8 -14.56 19.17 2.54
CA LYS A 8 -13.13 19.42 2.31
C LYS A 8 -12.20 18.56 3.18
N MET A 9 -12.59 17.32 3.41
CA MET A 9 -11.78 16.35 4.15
C MET A 9 -10.75 15.74 3.19
N TYR A 10 -9.53 16.25 3.22
CA TYR A 10 -8.44 15.79 2.38
C TYR A 10 -7.26 15.32 3.22
N ILE A 11 -6.49 14.37 2.68
CA ILE A 11 -5.22 13.97 3.28
C ILE A 11 -4.28 15.18 3.28
N ARG A 12 -3.62 15.41 4.41
CA ARG A 12 -2.64 16.49 4.56
C ARG A 12 -1.50 16.31 3.57
N LYS A 13 -1.19 17.38 2.84
CA LYS A 13 -0.04 17.43 1.92
C LYS A 13 1.25 17.75 2.66
N GLY A 14 2.37 17.34 2.05
CA GLY A 14 3.71 17.54 2.57
C GLY A 14 4.10 16.45 3.57
N LYS A 15 5.23 16.64 4.24
CA LYS A 15 5.75 15.68 5.23
C LYS A 15 5.27 16.04 6.63
N TYR A 16 4.75 15.04 7.32
CA TYR A 16 4.27 15.19 8.68
C TYR A 16 4.66 13.98 9.53
N LYS A 17 5.18 14.24 10.73
CA LYS A 17 5.46 13.20 11.73
C LYS A 17 4.69 13.52 13.00
N ASN A 18 4.02 12.51 13.56
CA ASN A 18 3.39 12.57 14.88
C ASN A 18 3.84 11.37 15.70
N GLU A 19 4.33 11.63 16.90
CA GLU A 19 4.71 10.61 17.85
C GLU A 19 3.98 10.89 19.16
N PHE A 20 3.31 9.87 19.70
CA PHE A 20 2.57 10.00 20.95
C PHE A 20 2.59 8.70 21.75
N ALA A 21 2.34 8.83 23.05
CA ALA A 21 2.26 7.69 23.94
C ALA A 21 0.80 7.43 24.32
N LYS A 22 0.43 6.14 24.38
CA LYS A 22 -0.87 5.66 24.83
C LYS A 22 -0.69 4.41 25.68
N LYS A 23 -1.37 4.33 26.83
CA LYS A 23 -1.33 3.14 27.69
C LYS A 23 -1.84 1.92 26.91
N GLN A 24 -1.05 0.85 26.95
CA GLN A 24 -1.30 -0.43 26.28
C GLN A 24 -1.09 -1.55 27.30
N GLU A 25 -1.64 -2.73 27.06
CA GLU A 25 -1.44 -3.91 27.90
C GLU A 25 -0.04 -4.51 27.72
N THR A 26 0.49 -4.43 26.50
CA THR A 26 1.83 -4.92 26.17
C THR A 26 2.68 -3.76 25.64
N PRO A 27 3.95 -3.64 26.08
CA PRO A 27 4.83 -2.58 25.61
C PRO A 27 5.21 -2.81 24.14
N MET A 28 4.49 -2.15 23.25
CA MET A 28 4.71 -2.21 21.80
C MET A 28 4.75 -0.80 21.21
N ALA A 29 5.52 -0.63 20.16
CA ALA A 29 5.44 0.51 19.26
C ALA A 29 4.66 0.12 18.00
N THR A 30 3.66 0.92 17.62
CA THR A 30 2.97 0.81 16.34
C THR A 30 3.41 1.97 15.46
N ILE A 31 3.93 1.64 14.29
CA ILE A 31 4.44 2.60 13.33
C ILE A 31 3.62 2.51 12.05
N MET A 32 3.18 3.65 11.55
CA MET A 32 2.47 3.77 10.28
C MET A 32 3.14 4.82 9.41
N PHE A 33 3.40 4.46 8.16
CA PHE A 33 3.71 5.39 7.08
C PHE A 33 2.54 5.44 6.11
N LEU A 34 2.16 6.63 5.71
CA LEU A 34 1.14 6.86 4.69
C LEU A 34 1.70 7.81 3.63
N TYR A 35 1.80 7.30 2.42
CA TYR A 35 2.16 8.07 1.24
C TYR A 35 0.90 8.33 0.42
N SER A 36 0.72 9.56 -0.05
CA SER A 36 -0.47 9.90 -0.84
C SER A 36 -0.14 10.75 -2.05
N GLY A 37 -0.98 10.64 -3.08
CA GLY A 37 -0.79 11.43 -4.28
C GLY A 37 -1.93 11.28 -5.27
N THR A 38 -1.91 12.12 -6.31
CA THR A 38 -2.84 12.00 -7.44
C THR A 38 -2.37 10.88 -8.36
N CYS A 39 -3.29 10.00 -8.73
CA CYS A 39 -3.05 8.96 -9.73
C CYS A 39 -4.36 8.69 -10.45
N LYS A 40 -4.32 8.59 -11.78
CA LYS A 40 -5.48 8.27 -12.58
C LYS A 40 -6.11 6.96 -12.15
N TYR A 41 -7.43 6.96 -11.94
CA TYR A 41 -8.19 5.76 -11.64
C TYR A 41 -8.50 5.00 -12.93
N ASP A 42 -7.78 3.92 -13.17
CA ASP A 42 -8.04 2.97 -14.25
C ASP A 42 -7.56 1.56 -13.86
N LEU A 43 -7.99 0.56 -14.63
CA LEU A 43 -7.66 -0.83 -14.35
C LEU A 43 -6.15 -1.09 -14.32
N ARG A 44 -5.38 -0.47 -15.24
CA ARG A 44 -3.92 -0.67 -15.29
C ARG A 44 -3.23 -0.15 -14.02
N ASN A 45 -3.60 1.04 -13.54
CA ASN A 45 -3.04 1.60 -12.32
C ASN A 45 -3.46 0.80 -11.08
N ASN A 46 -4.69 0.26 -11.03
CA ASN A 46 -5.12 -0.65 -9.97
C ASN A 46 -4.31 -1.96 -9.97
N ILE A 47 -4.03 -2.52 -11.14
CA ILE A 47 -3.17 -3.70 -11.27
C ILE A 47 -1.72 -3.38 -10.87
N LEU A 48 -1.16 -2.24 -11.30
CA LEU A 48 0.18 -1.78 -10.88
C LEU A 48 0.28 -1.64 -9.36
N LEU A 49 -0.75 -1.07 -8.72
CA LEU A 49 -0.82 -0.99 -7.27
C LEU A 49 -0.81 -2.36 -6.61
N SER A 50 -1.59 -3.31 -7.14
CA SER A 50 -1.58 -4.70 -6.63
C SER A 50 -0.22 -5.38 -6.79
N PHE A 51 0.51 -5.11 -7.87
CA PHE A 51 1.90 -5.58 -8.03
C PHE A 51 2.83 -4.96 -7.00
N LEU A 52 2.71 -3.65 -6.77
CA LEU A 52 3.53 -2.94 -5.80
C LEU A 52 3.31 -3.46 -4.38
N ASP A 53 2.05 -3.62 -3.95
CA ASP A 53 1.70 -4.13 -2.63
C ASP A 53 2.32 -5.51 -2.39
N GLN A 54 2.13 -6.44 -3.32
CA GLN A 54 2.70 -7.78 -3.19
C GLN A 54 4.22 -7.79 -3.23
N ALA A 55 4.85 -6.96 -4.08
CA ALA A 55 6.30 -6.86 -4.14
C ALA A 55 6.89 -6.31 -2.83
N LEU A 56 6.24 -5.30 -2.23
CA LEU A 56 6.65 -4.74 -0.94
C LEU A 56 6.43 -5.72 0.20
N ASP A 57 5.31 -6.44 0.23
CA ASP A 57 5.05 -7.48 1.23
C ASP A 57 6.12 -8.58 1.22
N MET A 58 6.54 -9.02 0.03
CA MET A 58 7.63 -10.00 -0.11
C MET A 58 8.96 -9.45 0.43
N VAL A 59 9.31 -8.21 0.07
CA VAL A 59 10.55 -7.56 0.53
C VAL A 59 10.52 -7.33 2.03
N TYR A 60 9.43 -6.82 2.58
CA TYR A 60 9.33 -6.56 4.01
C TYR A 60 9.31 -7.84 4.84
N THR A 61 8.71 -8.91 4.34
CA THR A 61 8.78 -10.22 4.99
C THR A 61 10.22 -10.69 5.10
N ALA A 62 10.98 -10.65 4.00
CA ALA A 62 12.37 -11.10 3.98
C ALA A 62 13.29 -10.20 4.82
N GLU A 63 13.22 -8.88 4.64
CA GLU A 63 14.17 -7.94 5.24
C GLU A 63 13.87 -7.63 6.72
N ILE A 64 12.60 -7.57 7.10
CA ILE A 64 12.22 -7.10 8.45
C ILE A 64 11.86 -8.27 9.36
N ARG A 65 11.02 -9.19 8.88
CA ARG A 65 10.59 -10.32 9.70
C ARG A 65 11.69 -11.37 9.84
N GLU A 66 12.30 -11.79 8.73
CA GLU A 66 13.27 -12.90 8.74
C GLU A 66 14.65 -12.46 9.17
N LYS A 67 15.18 -11.35 8.66
CA LYS A 67 16.53 -10.88 9.00
C LYS A 67 16.61 -10.16 10.34
N GLU A 68 15.68 -9.26 10.63
CA GLU A 68 15.73 -8.43 11.85
C GLU A 68 15.01 -9.05 13.04
N GLY A 69 14.10 -9.99 12.81
CA GLY A 69 13.36 -10.70 13.87
C GLY A 69 12.62 -9.77 14.85
N GLY A 70 12.27 -8.57 14.39
CA GLY A 70 11.77 -7.49 15.25
C GLY A 70 10.28 -7.23 15.18
N THR A 71 9.57 -7.94 14.31
CA THR A 71 8.12 -7.76 14.12
C THR A 71 7.45 -9.07 13.72
N TYR A 72 6.17 -9.20 13.99
CA TYR A 72 5.33 -10.30 13.46
C TYR A 72 5.09 -10.16 11.94
N GLY A 73 5.18 -8.96 11.40
CA GLY A 73 5.03 -8.65 9.99
C GLY A 73 4.89 -7.16 9.73
N VAL A 74 5.13 -6.77 8.49
CA VAL A 74 4.84 -5.43 7.97
C VAL A 74 3.72 -5.58 6.96
N SER A 75 2.63 -4.86 7.15
CA SER A 75 1.50 -4.85 6.21
C SER A 75 1.62 -3.66 5.29
N CYS A 76 1.58 -3.91 3.99
CA CYS A 76 1.54 -2.90 2.95
C CYS A 76 0.17 -2.93 2.26
N ASN A 77 -0.55 -1.82 2.25
CA ASN A 77 -1.87 -1.73 1.66
C ASN A 77 -2.00 -0.46 0.82
N GLY A 78 -2.19 -0.65 -0.47
CA GLY A 78 -2.48 0.40 -1.41
C GLY A 78 -3.98 0.55 -1.67
N SER A 79 -4.43 1.77 -1.87
CA SER A 79 -5.77 2.05 -2.37
C SER A 79 -5.72 3.14 -3.42
N LEU A 80 -6.49 2.96 -4.48
CA LEU A 80 -6.67 3.94 -5.54
C LEU A 80 -8.16 4.23 -5.64
N GLY A 81 -8.57 5.45 -5.31
CA GLY A 81 -9.95 5.89 -5.36
C GLY A 81 -10.20 6.82 -6.54
N LYS A 82 -11.43 6.78 -7.10
CA LYS A 82 -11.88 7.71 -8.14
C LYS A 82 -12.52 8.96 -7.53
N TYR A 83 -13.32 8.79 -6.50
CA TYR A 83 -14.12 9.84 -5.89
C TYR A 83 -13.73 10.09 -4.41
N PRO A 84 -13.85 11.33 -3.91
CA PRO A 84 -14.27 12.56 -4.60
C PRO A 84 -13.23 13.10 -5.58
N LYS A 85 -12.01 12.57 -5.58
CA LYS A 85 -10.90 12.88 -6.49
C LYS A 85 -10.06 11.62 -6.70
N GLU A 86 -9.37 11.55 -7.82
CA GLU A 86 -8.44 10.47 -8.12
C GLU A 86 -7.23 10.56 -7.18
N GLU A 87 -7.18 9.67 -6.18
CA GLU A 87 -6.17 9.66 -5.12
C GLU A 87 -5.62 8.26 -4.89
N LEU A 88 -4.29 8.18 -4.88
CA LEU A 88 -3.52 6.99 -4.52
C LEU A 88 -3.02 7.15 -3.09
N ILE A 89 -3.24 6.12 -2.28
CA ILE A 89 -2.73 6.00 -0.92
C ILE A 89 -1.95 4.70 -0.83
N LEU A 90 -0.75 4.76 -0.26
CA LEU A 90 0.05 3.60 0.11
C LEU A 90 0.29 3.68 1.62
N GLN A 91 -0.24 2.72 2.36
CA GLN A 91 -0.08 2.61 3.80
C GLN A 91 0.85 1.44 4.13
N ILE A 92 1.83 1.69 5.00
CA ILE A 92 2.73 0.67 5.54
C ILE A 92 2.59 0.74 7.06
N ILE A 93 2.21 -0.38 7.68
CA ILE A 93 2.01 -0.44 9.13
C ILE A 93 2.69 -1.69 9.71
N PHE A 94 3.34 -1.52 10.86
CA PHE A 94 3.93 -2.62 11.61
C PHE A 94 3.98 -2.33 13.10
N GLN A 95 4.12 -3.40 13.87
CA GLN A 95 4.31 -3.35 15.33
C GLN A 95 5.64 -3.97 15.69
N THR A 96 6.32 -3.40 16.66
CA THR A 96 7.64 -3.86 17.11
C THR A 96 7.89 -3.51 18.57
N ASP A 97 8.97 -4.07 19.13
CA ASP A 97 9.54 -3.63 20.39
C ASP A 97 9.88 -2.12 20.32
N PRO A 98 9.51 -1.30 21.32
CA PRO A 98 9.83 0.12 21.35
C PRO A 98 11.32 0.43 21.12
N ALA A 99 12.23 -0.43 21.59
CA ALA A 99 13.68 -0.27 21.40
C ALA A 99 14.12 -0.44 19.94
N LYS A 100 13.34 -1.12 19.10
CA LYS A 100 13.64 -1.39 17.70
C LYS A 100 12.92 -0.44 16.73
N LYS A 101 12.01 0.42 17.21
CA LYS A 101 11.13 1.24 16.37
C LYS A 101 11.87 2.08 15.34
N ASP A 102 12.93 2.77 15.73
CA ASP A 102 13.67 3.68 14.86
C ASP A 102 14.50 2.90 13.81
N LYS A 103 15.15 1.81 14.24
CA LYS A 103 15.90 0.93 13.35
C LYS A 103 14.99 0.35 12.26
N LEU A 104 13.85 -0.24 12.65
CA LEU A 104 12.95 -0.88 11.70
C LEU A 104 12.24 0.15 10.81
N SER A 105 11.91 1.32 11.33
CA SER A 105 11.41 2.44 10.53
C SER A 105 12.38 2.83 9.42
N ALA A 106 13.68 2.90 9.74
CA ALA A 106 14.71 3.19 8.75
C ALA A 106 14.80 2.11 7.67
N VAL A 107 14.74 0.81 8.05
CA VAL A 107 14.73 -0.31 7.10
C VAL A 107 13.51 -0.26 6.18
N VAL A 108 12.30 0.04 6.72
CA VAL A 108 11.08 0.18 5.90
C VAL A 108 11.26 1.25 4.83
N VAL A 109 11.75 2.44 5.23
CA VAL A 109 11.96 3.55 4.29
C VAL A 109 13.07 3.24 3.29
N GLU A 110 14.14 2.58 3.72
CA GLU A 110 15.24 2.15 2.84
C GLU A 110 14.73 1.19 1.75
N GLN A 111 13.99 0.15 2.12
CA GLN A 111 13.46 -0.81 1.16
C GLN A 111 12.43 -0.19 0.22
N LEU A 112 11.59 0.75 0.70
CA LEU A 112 10.68 1.50 -0.15
C LEU A 112 11.43 2.33 -1.21
N ASN A 113 12.46 3.05 -0.80
CA ASN A 113 13.30 3.83 -1.71
C ASN A 113 14.08 2.94 -2.70
N LYS A 114 14.55 1.78 -2.24
CA LYS A 114 15.19 0.79 -3.11
C LYS A 114 14.22 0.26 -4.16
N MET A 115 12.98 -0.07 -3.77
CA MET A 115 11.92 -0.48 -4.70
C MET A 115 11.63 0.61 -5.75
N ALA A 116 11.58 1.88 -5.33
CA ALA A 116 11.37 3.00 -6.24
C ALA A 116 12.55 3.25 -7.19
N LYS A 117 13.77 2.84 -6.82
CA LYS A 117 15.00 3.02 -7.61
C LYS A 117 15.30 1.84 -8.53
N GLU A 118 15.07 0.63 -8.07
CA GLU A 118 15.51 -0.61 -8.72
C GLU A 118 14.33 -1.44 -9.26
N GLY A 119 13.13 -1.24 -8.72
CA GLY A 119 11.95 -2.06 -9.03
C GLY A 119 11.99 -3.44 -8.37
N PRO A 120 10.93 -4.24 -8.56
CA PRO A 120 10.88 -5.62 -8.09
C PRO A 120 11.77 -6.52 -8.93
N SER A 121 12.31 -7.59 -8.31
CA SER A 121 13.10 -8.61 -9.00
C SER A 121 12.27 -9.38 -10.03
N ALA A 122 12.95 -9.99 -11.01
CA ALA A 122 12.29 -10.85 -11.99
C ALA A 122 11.55 -12.03 -11.34
N GLU A 123 12.11 -12.59 -10.27
CA GLU A 123 11.47 -13.66 -9.49
C GLU A 123 10.20 -13.18 -8.81
N HIS A 124 10.22 -11.99 -8.16
CA HIS A 124 9.02 -11.39 -7.56
C HIS A 124 7.94 -11.14 -8.62
N MET A 125 8.31 -10.57 -9.76
CA MET A 125 7.38 -10.33 -10.87
C MET A 125 6.69 -11.59 -11.36
N GLN A 126 7.46 -12.68 -11.50
CA GLN A 126 6.91 -13.97 -11.93
C GLN A 126 5.92 -14.53 -10.91
N LYS A 127 6.29 -14.58 -9.63
CA LYS A 127 5.43 -15.06 -8.54
C LYS A 127 4.13 -14.24 -8.43
N ILE A 128 4.23 -12.93 -8.56
CA ILE A 128 3.07 -12.03 -8.50
C ILE A 128 2.12 -12.29 -9.67
N LYS A 129 2.63 -12.39 -10.89
CA LYS A 129 1.81 -12.70 -12.08
C LYS A 129 1.06 -14.02 -11.92
N GLU A 130 1.76 -15.07 -11.55
CA GLU A 130 1.17 -16.40 -11.33
C GLU A 130 0.06 -16.36 -10.27
N TYR A 131 0.33 -15.72 -9.14
CA TYR A 131 -0.65 -15.55 -8.06
C TYR A 131 -1.88 -14.78 -8.52
N MET A 132 -1.69 -13.62 -9.17
CA MET A 132 -2.80 -12.78 -9.62
C MET A 132 -3.67 -13.48 -10.66
N LEU A 133 -3.07 -14.17 -11.64
CA LEU A 133 -3.81 -14.91 -12.65
C LEU A 133 -4.57 -16.10 -12.06
N LYS A 134 -3.97 -16.83 -11.11
CA LYS A 134 -4.66 -17.90 -10.38
C LYS A 134 -5.84 -17.35 -9.59
N LYS A 135 -5.62 -16.30 -8.78
CA LYS A 135 -6.65 -15.65 -7.98
C LYS A 135 -7.81 -15.13 -8.85
N TYR A 136 -7.51 -14.55 -10.00
CA TYR A 136 -8.51 -14.08 -10.95
C TYR A 136 -9.42 -15.22 -11.45
N LYS A 137 -8.82 -16.34 -11.89
CA LYS A 137 -9.56 -17.52 -12.34
C LYS A 137 -10.45 -18.13 -11.24
N ASP A 138 -9.96 -18.16 -10.02
CA ASP A 138 -10.74 -18.67 -8.89
C ASP A 138 -11.86 -17.70 -8.51
N ALA A 139 -11.61 -16.40 -8.49
CA ALA A 139 -12.59 -15.38 -8.17
C ALA A 139 -13.81 -15.38 -9.14
N GLN A 140 -13.58 -15.67 -10.43
CA GLN A 140 -14.67 -15.73 -11.43
C GLN A 140 -15.74 -16.80 -11.13
N LYS A 141 -15.46 -17.76 -10.26
CA LYS A 141 -16.40 -18.78 -9.83
C LYS A 141 -17.32 -18.30 -8.70
N GLU A 142 -17.01 -17.16 -8.10
CA GLU A 142 -17.68 -16.62 -6.93
C GLU A 142 -18.69 -15.52 -7.30
N ASN A 143 -19.91 -15.61 -6.79
CA ASN A 143 -20.95 -14.59 -7.04
C ASN A 143 -20.52 -13.20 -6.52
N GLY A 144 -19.82 -13.15 -5.38
CA GLY A 144 -19.32 -11.90 -4.81
C GLY A 144 -18.35 -11.15 -5.73
N TYR A 145 -17.56 -11.87 -6.51
CA TYR A 145 -16.67 -11.25 -7.50
C TYR A 145 -17.47 -10.47 -8.56
N TRP A 146 -18.51 -11.07 -9.12
CA TRP A 146 -19.34 -10.43 -10.15
C TRP A 146 -20.15 -9.27 -9.59
N LEU A 147 -20.71 -9.43 -8.39
CA LEU A 147 -21.45 -8.37 -7.73
C LEU A 147 -20.56 -7.13 -7.49
N ASN A 148 -19.36 -7.33 -6.96
CA ASN A 148 -18.41 -6.23 -6.71
C ASN A 148 -17.96 -5.55 -8.02
N ASN A 149 -17.73 -6.32 -9.09
CA ASN A 149 -17.35 -5.73 -10.38
C ASN A 149 -18.51 -4.94 -11.02
N LEU A 150 -19.75 -5.39 -10.87
CA LEU A 150 -20.93 -4.66 -11.34
C LEU A 150 -21.13 -3.37 -10.56
N ASP A 151 -21.03 -3.42 -9.22
CA ASP A 151 -21.13 -2.24 -8.36
C ASP A 151 -20.07 -1.21 -8.73
N GLU A 152 -18.82 -1.65 -8.86
CA GLU A 152 -17.70 -0.81 -9.27
C GLU A 152 -17.90 -0.21 -10.67
N TYR A 153 -18.42 -1.00 -11.62
CA TYR A 153 -18.73 -0.51 -12.96
C TYR A 153 -19.82 0.58 -12.93
N PHE A 154 -20.90 0.37 -12.19
CA PHE A 154 -21.97 1.38 -12.07
C PHE A 154 -21.50 2.63 -11.33
N TYR A 155 -20.62 2.48 -10.35
CA TYR A 155 -20.07 3.60 -9.58
C TYR A 155 -19.01 4.38 -10.35
N THR A 156 -18.10 3.70 -11.04
CA THR A 156 -16.93 4.36 -11.68
C THR A 156 -17.02 4.44 -13.20
N GLY A 157 -17.84 3.62 -13.84
CA GLY A 157 -17.87 3.47 -15.29
C GLY A 157 -16.71 2.67 -15.88
N ILE A 158 -15.91 1.96 -15.02
CA ILE A 158 -14.75 1.19 -15.44
C ILE A 158 -15.03 -0.30 -15.30
N ASP A 159 -14.86 -1.03 -16.40
CA ASP A 159 -14.93 -2.49 -16.41
C ASP A 159 -13.57 -3.09 -15.96
N ASN A 160 -13.53 -3.57 -14.74
CA ASN A 160 -12.34 -4.16 -14.14
C ASN A 160 -12.08 -5.61 -14.61
N THR A 161 -12.95 -6.19 -15.42
CA THR A 161 -12.80 -7.55 -15.95
C THR A 161 -12.19 -7.57 -17.35
N LYS A 162 -12.39 -6.48 -18.10
CA LYS A 162 -11.97 -6.39 -19.48
C LYS A 162 -10.44 -6.38 -19.61
N ASP A 163 -9.93 -7.33 -20.38
CA ASP A 163 -8.49 -7.46 -20.68
C ASP A 163 -7.60 -7.69 -19.42
N TYR A 164 -8.17 -8.09 -18.27
CA TYR A 164 -7.44 -8.24 -17.02
C TYR A 164 -6.18 -9.11 -17.17
N GLU A 165 -6.31 -10.34 -17.71
CA GLU A 165 -5.18 -11.26 -17.89
C GLU A 165 -4.11 -10.68 -18.82
N LYS A 166 -4.53 -10.02 -19.90
CA LYS A 166 -3.62 -9.37 -20.84
C LYS A 166 -2.83 -8.24 -20.16
N ILE A 167 -3.50 -7.42 -19.37
CA ILE A 167 -2.85 -6.33 -18.62
C ILE A 167 -1.85 -6.92 -17.62
N VAL A 168 -2.26 -7.88 -16.77
CA VAL A 168 -1.38 -8.54 -15.79
C VAL A 168 -0.12 -9.08 -16.46
N ASN A 169 -0.26 -9.80 -17.60
CA ASN A 169 0.88 -10.36 -18.33
C ASN A 169 1.80 -9.28 -18.91
N SER A 170 1.26 -8.11 -19.26
CA SER A 170 2.02 -7.01 -19.86
C SER A 170 2.78 -6.13 -18.85
N ILE A 171 2.45 -6.19 -17.56
CA ILE A 171 3.13 -5.38 -16.53
C ILE A 171 4.60 -5.76 -16.42
N THR A 172 5.45 -4.75 -16.42
CA THR A 172 6.91 -4.86 -16.29
C THR A 172 7.41 -4.36 -14.95
N ALA A 173 8.58 -4.84 -14.53
CA ALA A 173 9.23 -4.36 -13.29
C ALA A 173 9.49 -2.84 -13.35
N LYS A 174 9.83 -2.32 -14.53
CA LYS A 174 10.05 -0.88 -14.74
C LYS A 174 8.77 -0.06 -14.51
N GLU A 175 7.61 -0.55 -14.92
CA GLU A 175 6.35 0.15 -14.68
C GLU A 175 5.98 0.19 -13.19
N VAL A 176 6.22 -0.90 -12.45
CA VAL A 176 6.01 -0.92 -10.98
C VAL A 176 6.98 0.03 -10.29
N GLN A 177 8.25 0.03 -10.69
CA GLN A 177 9.26 0.99 -10.24
C GLN A 177 8.80 2.44 -10.46
N ASP A 178 8.41 2.79 -11.68
CA ASP A 178 8.00 4.14 -12.05
C ASP A 178 6.70 4.56 -11.36
N PHE A 179 5.80 3.61 -11.12
CA PHE A 179 4.55 3.85 -10.40
C PHE A 179 4.84 4.31 -8.97
N LEU A 180 5.70 3.60 -8.23
CA LEU A 180 6.12 4.00 -6.89
C LEU A 180 6.93 5.31 -6.91
N ALA A 181 7.87 5.45 -7.83
CA ALA A 181 8.68 6.66 -7.94
C ALA A 181 7.82 7.93 -8.17
N ARG A 182 6.75 7.83 -8.99
CA ARG A 182 5.81 8.93 -9.20
C ARG A 182 5.02 9.27 -7.93
N LEU A 183 4.64 8.28 -7.12
CA LEU A 183 3.98 8.53 -5.84
C LEU A 183 4.92 9.28 -4.89
N LEU A 184 6.13 8.77 -4.67
CA LEU A 184 7.09 9.36 -3.74
C LEU A 184 7.53 10.77 -4.16
N LYS A 185 7.63 11.04 -5.48
CA LYS A 185 7.96 12.37 -6.01
C LYS A 185 6.92 13.44 -5.63
N GLN A 186 5.67 13.07 -5.32
CA GLN A 186 4.66 14.03 -4.87
C GLN A 186 4.90 14.54 -3.45
N ASN A 187 5.84 13.92 -2.73
CA ASN A 187 6.37 14.39 -1.44
C ASN A 187 5.28 14.58 -0.35
N ASN A 188 4.25 13.71 -0.35
CA ASN A 188 3.25 13.65 0.69
C ASN A 188 3.47 12.39 1.54
N GLU A 189 3.88 12.59 2.78
CA GLU A 189 4.23 11.52 3.71
C GLU A 189 3.72 11.87 5.10
N ILE A 190 2.99 10.96 5.70
CA ILE A 190 2.57 11.03 7.09
C ILE A 190 3.18 9.84 7.82
N GLN A 191 3.99 10.10 8.84
CA GLN A 191 4.48 9.10 9.77
C GLN A 191 3.77 9.26 11.10
N VAL A 192 3.21 8.18 11.62
CA VAL A 192 2.62 8.12 12.96
C VAL A 192 3.31 7.04 13.75
N VAL A 193 3.75 7.40 14.96
CA VAL A 193 4.38 6.47 15.90
C VAL A 193 3.61 6.52 17.20
N MET A 194 3.03 5.40 17.60
CA MET A 194 2.38 5.23 18.88
C MET A 194 3.23 4.30 19.74
N THR A 195 3.57 4.74 20.95
CA THR A 195 4.34 3.97 21.94
C THR A 195 3.57 3.86 23.25
N MET A 196 4.08 3.08 24.19
CA MET A 196 3.62 3.09 25.56
C MET A 196 4.29 4.25 26.32
N PRO A 197 3.60 4.92 27.25
CA PRO A 197 4.23 5.90 28.12
C PRO A 197 5.39 5.25 28.90
N GLU A 198 6.50 5.97 29.05
CA GLU A 198 7.52 5.57 30.02
C GLU A 198 6.89 5.55 31.42
N GLU A 199 6.99 4.43 32.12
CA GLU A 199 6.58 4.40 33.52
C GLU A 199 7.45 5.41 34.27
N ALA A 200 6.81 6.35 34.98
CA ALA A 200 7.53 7.27 35.86
C ALA A 200 8.26 6.41 36.91
N LYS A 201 9.60 6.43 36.84
CA LYS A 201 10.47 5.78 37.82
C LYS A 201 10.33 6.44 39.19
#